data_bdfcb21df2e0031c438df014f1063e9a
#
_entry.id   bdfcb21df2e0031c438df014f1063e9a
#
_cell.length_a   1.000
_cell.length_b   1.000
_cell.length_c   1.000
_cell.angle_alpha   90.00
_cell.angle_beta   90.00
_cell.angle_gamma   90.00
#
_symmetry.space_group_name_H-M   'P 1'
#
loop_
_entity.id
_entity.type
_entity.pdbx_description
1 polymer ?
#
loop_
_entity_poly.entity_id
_entity_poly.type
_entity_poly.pdbx_seq_one_letter_code
_entity_poly.pdbx_strand_id
1 'polypeptide(L)'
;MSAQANVPNPTSRSAGSMVELRQVDVAFGRAKVLRNIDLTIPRGQTLVVIGESGCGKTVLLKTIIGLVRPTRGQVLFDGKDLATLSDAQLAHERIRFGFVFQGSALFDSMTIGQNVSFPLREHTKNSTVQNHETVLSRLAEVGLPDSIIAKKPAELSGGMRKRVGLARALALNPELM
;
A
#
# COMPACT_ATOMS: atom_id res chain seq x y z
N MET A 1 -22.20 16.71 8.77
CA MET A 1 -21.73 17.53 7.66
C MET A 1 -21.08 16.59 6.66
N SER A 2 -21.64 16.46 5.45
CA SER A 2 -21.17 15.54 4.42
C SER A 2 -19.95 16.17 3.72
N ALA A 3 -18.80 15.50 3.74
CA ALA A 3 -17.68 15.89 2.91
C ALA A 3 -18.04 15.60 1.44
N GLN A 4 -18.36 16.62 0.69
CA GLN A 4 -18.49 16.54 -0.76
C GLN A 4 -17.07 16.51 -1.36
N ALA A 5 -16.62 15.33 -1.76
CA ALA A 5 -15.53 15.21 -2.69
C ALA A 5 -16.05 15.66 -4.06
N ASN A 6 -15.46 16.71 -4.61
CA ASN A 6 -15.73 17.16 -5.97
C ASN A 6 -15.07 16.14 -6.93
N VAL A 7 -15.83 15.12 -7.34
CA VAL A 7 -15.37 14.07 -8.26
C VAL A 7 -15.96 14.39 -9.62
N PRO A 8 -15.15 14.50 -10.69
CA PRO A 8 -15.65 14.64 -12.04
C PRO A 8 -16.45 13.39 -12.46
N ASN A 9 -17.53 13.63 -13.19
CA ASN A 9 -18.58 12.69 -13.61
C ASN A 9 -18.00 11.43 -14.30
N PRO A 10 -18.38 10.19 -13.88
CA PRO A 10 -17.79 8.95 -14.39
C PRO A 10 -18.50 8.44 -15.66
N THR A 11 -18.38 9.13 -16.79
CA THR A 11 -18.81 8.60 -18.09
C THR A 11 -17.70 8.64 -19.13
N SER A 12 -16.60 7.93 -18.86
CA SER A 12 -15.73 7.39 -19.89
C SER A 12 -14.93 6.25 -19.27
N ARG A 13 -15.11 5.01 -19.76
CA ARG A 13 -14.17 3.92 -19.52
C ARG A 13 -12.82 4.37 -20.08
N SER A 14 -12.01 5.03 -19.26
CA SER A 14 -10.66 5.40 -19.62
C SER A 14 -9.80 4.14 -19.60
N ALA A 15 -9.30 3.75 -20.76
CA ALA A 15 -8.15 2.88 -20.87
C ALA A 15 -7.03 3.51 -20.02
N GLY A 16 -6.77 3.00 -18.78
CA GLY A 16 -5.69 3.51 -17.94
C GLY A 16 -5.96 3.74 -16.47
N SER A 17 -7.13 3.38 -15.91
CA SER A 17 -7.32 3.44 -14.45
C SER A 17 -6.54 2.32 -13.77
N MET A 18 -5.77 2.70 -12.74
CA MET A 18 -5.04 1.76 -11.89
C MET A 18 -5.96 1.13 -10.85
N VAL A 19 -6.82 1.94 -10.25
CA VAL A 19 -7.81 1.53 -9.23
C VAL A 19 -9.16 2.16 -9.55
N GLU A 20 -10.23 1.38 -9.41
CA GLU A 20 -11.60 1.87 -9.44
C GLU A 20 -12.40 1.29 -8.27
N LEU A 21 -13.08 2.15 -7.55
CA LEU A 21 -14.11 1.81 -6.58
C LEU A 21 -15.46 2.16 -7.19
N ARG A 22 -16.40 1.22 -7.17
CA ARG A 22 -17.75 1.42 -7.72
C ARG A 22 -18.77 1.14 -6.62
N GLN A 23 -19.44 2.19 -6.15
CA GLN A 23 -20.49 2.16 -5.12
C GLN A 23 -20.08 1.37 -3.87
N VAL A 24 -18.85 1.57 -3.40
CA VAL A 24 -18.26 0.79 -2.32
C VAL A 24 -18.82 1.23 -0.96
N ASP A 25 -19.40 0.27 -0.25
CA ASP A 25 -19.73 0.38 1.17
C ASP A 25 -18.77 -0.52 1.99
N VAL A 26 -18.36 -0.05 3.17
CA VAL A 26 -17.68 -0.88 4.18
C VAL A 26 -18.34 -0.65 5.53
N ALA A 27 -18.74 -1.75 6.17
CA ALA A 27 -19.32 -1.75 7.51
C ALA A 27 -18.63 -2.79 8.40
N PHE A 28 -18.47 -2.47 9.68
CA PHE A 28 -18.03 -3.37 10.74
C PHE A 28 -19.17 -3.53 11.74
N GLY A 29 -19.85 -4.66 11.69
CA GLY A 29 -21.11 -4.86 12.42
C GLY A 29 -22.16 -3.81 12.00
N ARG A 30 -22.63 -3.00 12.96
CA ARG A 30 -23.62 -1.94 12.68
C ARG A 30 -23.00 -0.60 12.23
N ALA A 31 -21.68 -0.45 12.36
CA ALA A 31 -20.99 0.79 12.01
C ALA A 31 -20.65 0.84 10.53
N LYS A 32 -21.30 1.70 9.76
CA LYS A 32 -20.97 1.99 8.36
C LYS A 32 -19.83 3.02 8.32
N VAL A 33 -18.67 2.61 7.84
CA VAL A 33 -17.45 3.44 7.77
C VAL A 33 -17.29 4.09 6.41
N LEU A 34 -17.46 3.34 5.32
CA LEU A 34 -17.50 3.90 3.97
C LEU A 34 -18.91 3.76 3.42
N ARG A 35 -19.38 4.77 2.68
CA ARG A 35 -20.74 4.82 2.17
C ARG A 35 -20.74 5.28 0.72
N ASN A 36 -21.15 4.38 -0.17
CA ASN A 36 -21.32 4.63 -1.60
C ASN A 36 -20.14 5.38 -2.22
N ILE A 37 -18.91 4.86 -2.01
CA ILE A 37 -17.70 5.49 -2.53
C ILE A 37 -17.52 5.11 -4.00
N ASP A 38 -17.50 6.12 -4.86
CA ASP A 38 -17.06 6.04 -6.24
C ASP A 38 -15.71 6.79 -6.35
N LEU A 39 -14.67 6.11 -6.83
CA LEU A 39 -13.32 6.67 -6.93
C LEU A 39 -12.57 6.03 -8.09
N THR A 40 -11.89 6.85 -8.87
CA THR A 40 -10.99 6.37 -9.93
C THR A 40 -9.59 6.96 -9.71
N ILE A 41 -8.58 6.11 -9.70
CA ILE A 41 -7.17 6.52 -9.61
C ILE A 41 -6.51 6.16 -10.95
N PRO A 42 -6.23 7.14 -11.81
CA PRO A 42 -5.49 6.92 -13.05
C PRO A 42 -4.04 6.50 -12.78
N ARG A 43 -3.42 5.82 -13.74
CA ARG A 43 -1.99 5.49 -13.66
C ARG A 43 -1.15 6.77 -13.65
N GLY A 44 -0.07 6.75 -12.86
CA GLY A 44 0.89 7.86 -12.77
C GLY A 44 0.37 9.09 -12.03
N GLN A 45 -0.80 9.03 -11.40
CA GLN A 45 -1.33 10.14 -10.61
C GLN A 45 -1.17 9.90 -9.11
N THR A 46 -1.09 11.00 -8.37
CA THR A 46 -1.11 11.00 -6.91
C THR A 46 -2.49 11.44 -6.42
N LEU A 47 -3.11 10.60 -5.60
CA LEU A 47 -4.35 10.92 -4.91
C LEU A 47 -4.06 11.26 -3.44
N VAL A 48 -4.54 12.40 -2.97
CA VAL A 48 -4.48 12.78 -1.56
C VAL A 48 -5.85 12.65 -0.93
N VAL A 49 -5.93 11.88 0.17
CA VAL A 49 -7.16 11.70 0.96
C VAL A 49 -7.03 12.47 2.27
N ILE A 50 -7.84 13.51 2.43
CA ILE A 50 -7.89 14.37 3.63
C ILE A 50 -9.23 14.24 4.34
N GLY A 51 -9.22 14.45 5.64
CA GLY A 51 -10.42 14.39 6.50
C GLY A 51 -10.05 14.24 7.97
N GLU A 52 -11.03 14.35 8.85
CA GLU A 52 -10.86 14.24 10.30
C GLU A 52 -10.36 12.86 10.73
N SER A 53 -9.80 12.78 11.94
CA SER A 53 -9.39 11.49 12.51
C SER A 53 -10.63 10.59 12.69
N GLY A 54 -10.50 9.31 12.32
CA GLY A 54 -11.60 8.35 12.42
C GLY A 54 -12.60 8.35 11.25
N CYS A 55 -12.53 9.27 10.27
CA CYS A 55 -13.48 9.34 9.16
C CYS A 55 -13.38 8.21 8.11
N GLY A 56 -12.50 7.22 8.31
CA GLY A 56 -12.41 6.05 7.43
C GLY A 56 -11.27 6.05 6.41
N LYS A 57 -10.34 7.04 6.39
CA LYS A 57 -9.21 7.10 5.43
C LYS A 57 -8.39 5.82 5.38
N THR A 58 -8.02 5.30 6.55
CA THR A 58 -7.25 4.05 6.65
C THR A 58 -8.06 2.85 6.17
N VAL A 59 -9.37 2.84 6.38
CA VAL A 59 -10.27 1.80 5.88
C VAL A 59 -10.33 1.85 4.37
N LEU A 60 -10.46 3.05 3.78
CA LEU A 60 -10.43 3.25 2.33
C LEU A 60 -9.13 2.70 1.72
N LEU A 61 -7.97 3.10 2.25
CA LEU A 61 -6.67 2.60 1.77
C LEU A 61 -6.56 1.07 1.88
N LYS A 62 -6.99 0.50 3.00
CA LYS A 62 -7.00 -0.97 3.19
C LYS A 62 -7.97 -1.68 2.25
N THR A 63 -9.07 -1.02 1.87
CA THR A 63 -10.05 -1.56 0.91
C THR A 63 -9.47 -1.56 -0.50
N ILE A 64 -8.77 -0.49 -0.90
CA ILE A 64 -8.09 -0.38 -2.21
C ILE A 64 -7.11 -1.54 -2.43
N ILE A 65 -6.34 -1.93 -1.41
CA ILE A 65 -5.36 -3.02 -1.51
C ILE A 65 -5.94 -4.41 -1.15
N GLY A 66 -7.25 -4.50 -1.01
CA GLY A 66 -7.95 -5.76 -0.73
C GLY A 66 -7.71 -6.33 0.68
N LEU A 67 -7.16 -5.57 1.65
CA LEU A 67 -7.04 -5.99 3.06
C LEU A 67 -8.37 -5.92 3.80
N VAL A 68 -9.28 -5.07 3.35
CA VAL A 68 -10.67 -4.99 3.83
C VAL A 68 -11.57 -5.26 2.64
N ARG A 69 -12.42 -6.28 2.74
CA ARG A 69 -13.42 -6.57 1.72
C ARG A 69 -14.59 -5.60 1.85
N PRO A 70 -15.10 -5.02 0.75
CA PRO A 70 -16.30 -4.20 0.79
C PRO A 70 -17.51 -5.05 1.18
N THR A 71 -18.49 -4.44 1.88
CA THR A 71 -19.78 -5.07 2.17
C THR A 71 -20.74 -4.96 0.99
N ARG A 72 -20.49 -3.99 0.09
CA ARG A 72 -21.21 -3.76 -1.16
C ARG A 72 -20.29 -3.04 -2.14
N GLY A 73 -20.62 -3.15 -3.44
CA GLY A 73 -19.85 -2.51 -4.51
C GLY A 73 -18.64 -3.33 -4.93
N GLN A 74 -17.78 -2.75 -5.74
CA GLN A 74 -16.63 -3.42 -6.35
C GLN A 74 -15.36 -2.60 -6.19
N VAL A 75 -14.25 -3.28 -5.99
CA VAL A 75 -12.90 -2.70 -6.01
C VAL A 75 -12.13 -3.36 -7.13
N LEU A 76 -11.85 -2.59 -8.17
CA LEU A 76 -11.08 -3.06 -9.31
C LEU A 76 -9.64 -2.54 -9.22
N PHE A 77 -8.70 -3.43 -9.43
CA PHE A 77 -7.30 -3.11 -9.61
C PHE A 77 -6.87 -3.60 -11.00
N ASP A 78 -6.44 -2.67 -11.83
CA ASP A 78 -6.07 -2.95 -13.21
C ASP A 78 -7.19 -3.69 -13.98
N GLY A 79 -8.44 -3.27 -13.74
CA GLY A 79 -9.65 -3.86 -14.32
C GLY A 79 -10.12 -5.18 -13.68
N LYS A 80 -9.37 -5.78 -12.75
CA LYS A 80 -9.73 -7.02 -12.05
C LYS A 80 -10.46 -6.72 -10.75
N ASP A 81 -11.65 -7.29 -10.55
CA ASP A 81 -12.37 -7.17 -9.28
C ASP A 81 -11.67 -8.02 -8.21
N LEU A 82 -11.13 -7.35 -7.19
CA LEU A 82 -10.40 -8.01 -6.09
C LEU A 82 -11.27 -8.97 -5.27
N ALA A 83 -12.59 -8.77 -5.26
CA ALA A 83 -13.52 -9.64 -4.53
C ALA A 83 -13.70 -11.02 -5.19
N THR A 84 -13.43 -11.13 -6.49
CA THR A 84 -13.57 -12.37 -7.26
C THR A 84 -12.31 -13.24 -7.23
N LEU A 85 -11.20 -12.69 -6.73
CA LEU A 85 -9.92 -13.40 -6.68
C LEU A 85 -9.87 -14.38 -5.51
N SER A 86 -9.25 -15.53 -5.75
CA SER A 86 -8.85 -16.44 -4.67
C SER A 86 -7.78 -15.79 -3.79
N ASP A 87 -7.58 -16.29 -2.58
CA ASP A 87 -6.58 -15.74 -1.66
C ASP A 87 -5.17 -15.77 -2.26
N ALA A 88 -4.81 -16.80 -3.01
CA ALA A 88 -3.53 -16.90 -3.71
C ALA A 88 -3.39 -15.85 -4.83
N GLN A 89 -4.44 -15.64 -5.63
CA GLN A 89 -4.47 -14.61 -6.66
C GLN A 89 -4.41 -13.20 -6.05
N LEU A 90 -5.15 -12.96 -4.97
CA LEU A 90 -5.13 -11.70 -4.26
C LEU A 90 -3.76 -11.42 -3.62
N ALA A 91 -3.09 -12.44 -3.07
CA ALA A 91 -1.72 -12.32 -2.56
C ALA A 91 -0.75 -11.92 -3.70
N HIS A 92 -0.92 -12.50 -4.89
CA HIS A 92 -0.11 -12.14 -6.06
C HIS A 92 -0.35 -10.68 -6.51
N GLU A 93 -1.59 -10.23 -6.59
CA GLU A 93 -1.88 -8.82 -6.93
C GLU A 93 -1.33 -7.87 -5.86
N ARG A 94 -1.33 -8.26 -4.58
CA ARG A 94 -0.78 -7.43 -3.48
C ARG A 94 0.72 -7.16 -3.59
N ILE A 95 1.49 -7.96 -4.30
CA ILE A 95 2.92 -7.70 -4.56
C ILE A 95 3.11 -6.39 -5.35
N ARG A 96 2.11 -6.00 -6.14
CA ARG A 96 2.12 -4.78 -6.95
C ARG A 96 1.81 -3.51 -6.13
N PHE A 97 1.48 -3.66 -4.84
CA PHE A 97 1.21 -2.54 -3.93
C PHE A 97 2.37 -2.34 -2.94
N GLY A 98 2.85 -1.12 -2.82
CA GLY A 98 3.71 -0.70 -1.72
C GLY A 98 2.87 -0.01 -0.64
N PHE A 99 2.86 -0.55 0.58
CA PHE A 99 2.09 0.02 1.67
C PHE A 99 3.00 0.51 2.80
N VAL A 100 2.91 1.80 3.12
CA VAL A 100 3.63 2.41 4.24
C VAL A 100 2.68 2.64 5.39
N PHE A 101 2.97 2.01 6.53
CA PHE A 101 2.18 2.17 7.76
C PHE A 101 2.59 3.43 8.52
N GLN A 102 1.64 4.04 9.21
CA GLN A 102 1.87 5.27 10.01
C GLN A 102 3.01 5.12 11.02
N GLY A 103 3.17 3.95 11.65
CA GLY A 103 4.23 3.62 12.60
C GLY A 103 5.44 2.90 12.00
N SER A 104 5.61 2.92 10.66
CA SER A 104 6.63 2.17 9.90
C SER A 104 6.47 0.64 9.94
N ALA A 105 5.86 0.07 10.97
CA ALA A 105 5.62 -1.36 11.19
C ALA A 105 6.85 -2.25 10.90
N LEU A 106 8.03 -1.81 11.33
CA LEU A 106 9.25 -2.60 11.22
C LEU A 106 9.22 -3.76 12.22
N PHE A 107 9.83 -4.87 11.84
CA PHE A 107 10.06 -6.00 12.75
C PHE A 107 11.23 -5.66 13.68
N ASP A 108 10.97 -5.48 14.97
CA ASP A 108 11.97 -5.06 15.96
C ASP A 108 13.08 -6.10 16.17
N SER A 109 12.77 -7.38 15.96
CA SER A 109 13.73 -8.48 16.05
C SER A 109 14.69 -8.57 14.88
N MET A 110 14.37 -7.93 13.74
CA MET A 110 15.15 -7.97 12.50
C MET A 110 16.06 -6.75 12.37
N THR A 111 17.20 -6.91 11.67
CA THR A 111 18.02 -5.77 11.26
C THR A 111 17.32 -4.95 10.19
N ILE A 112 17.84 -3.77 9.89
CA ILE A 112 17.31 -2.90 8.82
C ILE A 112 17.40 -3.61 7.46
N GLY A 113 18.54 -4.25 7.16
CA GLY A 113 18.68 -5.04 5.95
C GLY A 113 17.69 -6.17 5.85
N GLN A 114 17.42 -6.87 6.95
CA GLN A 114 16.42 -7.93 7.02
C GLN A 114 15.00 -7.39 6.85
N ASN A 115 14.67 -6.23 7.43
CA ASN A 115 13.38 -5.57 7.24
C ASN A 115 13.13 -5.21 5.77
N VAL A 116 14.10 -4.58 5.10
CA VAL A 116 13.95 -4.16 3.69
C VAL A 116 13.95 -5.37 2.76
N SER A 117 14.78 -6.40 3.03
CA SER A 117 14.82 -7.62 2.21
C SER A 117 13.66 -8.58 2.46
N PHE A 118 12.86 -8.39 3.52
CA PHE A 118 11.80 -9.31 3.89
C PHE A 118 10.83 -9.62 2.72
N PRO A 119 10.23 -8.62 2.03
CA PRO A 119 9.36 -8.89 0.90
C PRO A 119 10.08 -9.56 -0.28
N LEU A 120 11.37 -9.27 -0.50
CA LEU A 120 12.14 -9.93 -1.55
C LEU A 120 12.29 -11.42 -1.30
N ARG A 121 12.60 -11.81 -0.05
CA ARG A 121 12.76 -13.22 0.33
C ARG A 121 11.46 -14.02 0.24
N GLU A 122 10.32 -13.37 0.54
CA GLU A 122 9.01 -14.03 0.51
C GLU A 122 8.44 -14.16 -0.90
N HIS A 123 8.77 -13.23 -1.81
CA HIS A 123 8.07 -13.11 -3.08
C HIS A 123 8.96 -13.23 -4.32
N THR A 124 10.28 -13.38 -4.15
CA THR A 124 11.21 -13.54 -5.29
C THR A 124 12.09 -14.77 -5.13
N LYS A 125 12.71 -15.18 -6.22
CA LYS A 125 13.74 -16.23 -6.25
C LYS A 125 15.16 -15.64 -6.30
N ASN A 126 15.31 -14.39 -5.92
CA ASN A 126 16.61 -13.72 -5.94
C ASN A 126 17.60 -14.39 -4.99
N SER A 127 18.85 -14.40 -5.38
CA SER A 127 19.96 -14.80 -4.50
C SER A 127 20.13 -13.81 -3.34
N THR A 128 20.87 -14.22 -2.31
CA THR A 128 21.21 -13.35 -1.17
C THR A 128 21.97 -12.10 -1.63
N VAL A 129 22.84 -12.23 -2.63
CA VAL A 129 23.61 -11.12 -3.20
C VAL A 129 22.69 -10.11 -3.89
N GLN A 130 21.79 -10.58 -4.75
CA GLN A 130 20.81 -9.72 -5.43
C GLN A 130 19.88 -8.99 -4.44
N ASN A 131 19.42 -9.70 -3.39
CA ASN A 131 18.62 -9.07 -2.34
C ASN A 131 19.42 -7.98 -1.60
N HIS A 132 20.71 -8.22 -1.32
CA HIS A 132 21.57 -7.25 -0.65
C HIS A 132 21.76 -5.99 -1.51
N GLU A 133 22.05 -6.15 -2.80
CA GLU A 133 22.17 -5.04 -3.75
C GLU A 133 20.87 -4.22 -3.83
N THR A 134 19.72 -4.89 -3.89
CA THR A 134 18.42 -4.22 -3.87
C THR A 134 18.22 -3.44 -2.57
N VAL A 135 18.57 -4.01 -1.42
CA VAL A 135 18.47 -3.33 -0.12
C VAL A 135 19.30 -2.05 -0.10
N LEU A 136 20.57 -2.11 -0.58
CA LEU A 136 21.45 -0.93 -0.65
C LEU A 136 20.85 0.15 -1.54
N SER A 137 20.37 -0.22 -2.73
CA SER A 137 19.70 0.70 -3.66
C SER A 137 18.49 1.38 -3.01
N ARG A 138 17.61 0.61 -2.36
CA ARG A 138 16.41 1.17 -1.70
C ARG A 138 16.73 2.07 -0.51
N LEU A 139 17.76 1.75 0.26
CA LEU A 139 18.22 2.64 1.34
C LEU A 139 18.77 3.95 0.78
N ALA A 140 19.55 3.91 -0.29
CA ALA A 140 20.07 5.10 -0.96
C ALA A 140 18.94 5.98 -1.53
N GLU A 141 17.92 5.39 -2.18
CA GLU A 141 16.76 6.11 -2.71
C GLU A 141 16.00 6.90 -1.65
N VAL A 142 15.97 6.42 -0.41
CA VAL A 142 15.31 7.13 0.70
C VAL A 142 16.30 7.98 1.52
N GLY A 143 17.53 8.20 1.03
CA GLY A 143 18.55 9.03 1.66
C GLY A 143 19.06 8.45 2.99
N LEU A 144 19.23 7.13 3.06
CA LEU A 144 19.82 6.44 4.20
C LEU A 144 21.16 5.77 3.80
N PRO A 145 22.19 5.86 4.65
CA PRO A 145 23.49 5.25 4.35
C PRO A 145 23.44 3.73 4.54
N ASP A 146 24.30 3.01 3.86
CA ASP A 146 24.47 1.56 3.95
C ASP A 146 24.95 1.09 5.35
N SER A 147 25.64 1.95 6.09
CA SER A 147 26.15 1.66 7.44
C SER A 147 25.07 1.28 8.46
N ILE A 148 23.77 1.54 8.16
CA ILE A 148 22.68 1.17 9.06
C ILE A 148 22.15 -0.24 8.81
N ILE A 149 22.60 -0.93 7.77
CA ILE A 149 22.01 -2.22 7.33
C ILE A 149 22.02 -3.29 8.43
N ALA A 150 23.05 -3.28 9.29
CA ALA A 150 23.18 -4.22 10.42
C ALA A 150 22.47 -3.76 11.69
N LYS A 151 22.03 -2.50 11.76
CA LYS A 151 21.34 -1.95 12.94
C LYS A 151 19.92 -2.52 13.07
N LYS A 152 19.39 -2.40 14.28
CA LYS A 152 17.97 -2.70 14.58
C LYS A 152 17.12 -1.42 14.59
N PRO A 153 15.79 -1.51 14.44
CA PRO A 153 14.90 -0.35 14.46
C PRO A 153 15.05 0.54 15.70
N ALA A 154 15.32 -0.05 16.87
CA ALA A 154 15.50 0.67 18.12
C ALA A 154 16.72 1.63 18.11
N GLU A 155 17.70 1.39 17.25
CA GLU A 155 18.92 2.21 17.12
C GLU A 155 18.73 3.40 16.17
N LEU A 156 17.54 3.53 15.55
CA LEU A 156 17.25 4.58 14.57
C LEU A 156 16.32 5.65 15.13
N SER A 157 16.49 6.88 14.64
CA SER A 157 15.52 7.96 14.90
C SER A 157 14.15 7.64 14.28
N GLY A 158 13.08 8.30 14.76
CA GLY A 158 11.73 8.12 14.20
C GLY A 158 11.64 8.42 12.70
N GLY A 159 12.37 9.46 12.24
CA GLY A 159 12.46 9.81 10.82
C GLY A 159 13.17 8.73 10.00
N MET A 160 14.26 8.16 10.51
CA MET A 160 14.97 7.06 9.85
C MET A 160 14.09 5.81 9.76
N ARG A 161 13.38 5.45 10.83
CA ARG A 161 12.44 4.31 10.80
C ARG A 161 11.36 4.47 9.73
N LYS A 162 10.80 5.69 9.56
CA LYS A 162 9.82 5.95 8.50
C LYS A 162 10.42 5.76 7.11
N ARG A 163 11.65 6.23 6.87
CA ARG A 163 12.37 6.04 5.61
C ARG A 163 12.72 4.57 5.34
N VAL A 164 13.08 3.80 6.36
CA VAL A 164 13.25 2.33 6.22
C VAL A 164 11.93 1.65 5.85
N GLY A 165 10.81 2.05 6.47
CA GLY A 165 9.47 1.57 6.10
C GLY A 165 9.13 1.86 4.64
N LEU A 166 9.53 3.03 4.13
CA LEU A 166 9.39 3.39 2.71
C LEU A 166 10.29 2.52 1.83
N ALA A 167 11.57 2.35 2.19
CA ALA A 167 12.50 1.48 1.46
C ALA A 167 11.98 0.03 1.34
N ARG A 168 11.40 -0.50 2.44
CA ARG A 168 10.77 -1.82 2.43
C ARG A 168 9.57 -1.88 1.49
N ALA A 169 8.72 -0.85 1.49
CA ALA A 169 7.55 -0.80 0.62
C ALA A 169 7.94 -0.72 -0.87
N LEU A 170 9.08 -0.09 -1.17
CA LEU A 170 9.63 0.02 -2.53
C LEU A 170 10.39 -1.23 -3.00
N ALA A 171 10.70 -2.19 -2.12
CA ALA A 171 11.60 -3.30 -2.41
C ALA A 171 11.17 -4.14 -3.63
N LEU A 172 9.87 -4.34 -3.84
CA LEU A 172 9.32 -5.13 -4.94
C LEU A 172 8.95 -4.30 -6.19
N ASN A 173 9.40 -3.05 -6.31
CA ASN A 173 9.01 -2.14 -7.40
C ASN A 173 7.49 -2.04 -7.59
N PRO A 174 6.73 -1.62 -6.57
CA PRO A 174 5.28 -1.58 -6.65
C PRO A 174 4.80 -0.60 -7.73
N GLU A 175 3.67 -0.94 -8.35
CA GLU A 175 3.01 -0.07 -9.33
C GLU A 175 2.14 0.99 -8.66
N LEU A 176 1.68 0.74 -7.42
CA LEU A 176 0.90 1.66 -6.59
C LEU A 176 1.51 1.76 -5.19
N MET A 177 1.73 3.00 -4.70
CA MET A 177 2.19 3.28 -3.35
C MET A 177 1.06 3.91 -2.53
#